data_246dea9652c4f1816976ef9a219b4bd7
#
_entry.id   246dea9652c4f1816976ef9a219b4bd7
#
_cell.length_a   1.000
_cell.length_b   1.000
_cell.length_c   1.000
_cell.angle_alpha   90.00
_cell.angle_beta   90.00
_cell.angle_gamma   90.00
#
_symmetry.space_group_name_H-M   'P 1'
#
loop_
_entity.id
_entity.type
_entity.pdbx_description
1 polymer ?
#
loop_
_entity_poly.entity_id
_entity_poly.type
_entity_poly.pdbx_seq_one_letter_code
_entity_poly.pdbx_strand_id
1 'polypeptide(L)'
;MTSSFDDWGFDTRAVRVGHTPTAEGEQAEPIFTTSSYTFTTAAEAAARFSGESPGNIYSRFTNPTVRAFEQRLAALEGGERCIATASGMAAILTTVMALLKTGDH
;
A
#
# COMPACT_ATOMS: atom_id res chain seq x y z
N MET A 1 -10.62 16.01 -2.65
CA MET A 1 -11.24 15.09 -3.63
C MET A 1 -11.75 13.91 -2.83
N THR A 2 -13.05 13.75 -2.73
CA THR A 2 -13.64 12.50 -2.29
C THR A 2 -13.16 11.41 -3.23
N SER A 3 -12.67 10.30 -2.69
CA SER A 3 -12.24 9.19 -3.55
C SER A 3 -13.44 8.72 -4.37
N SER A 4 -13.22 8.31 -5.61
CA SER A 4 -14.30 7.81 -6.49
C SER A 4 -15.02 6.57 -5.94
N PHE A 5 -14.65 6.10 -4.76
CA PHE A 5 -15.15 4.89 -4.10
C PHE A 5 -16.09 5.19 -2.91
N ASP A 6 -16.27 6.46 -2.52
CA ASP A 6 -17.07 6.82 -1.33
C ASP A 6 -18.54 6.44 -1.48
N ASP A 7 -19.05 6.44 -2.71
CA ASP A 7 -20.42 6.04 -3.03
C ASP A 7 -20.62 4.53 -3.13
N TRP A 8 -19.56 3.73 -3.04
CA TRP A 8 -19.65 2.28 -3.17
C TRP A 8 -20.07 1.63 -1.86
N GLY A 9 -20.97 0.64 -1.92
CA GLY A 9 -21.31 -0.19 -0.79
C GLY A 9 -20.12 -1.01 -0.29
N PHE A 10 -20.21 -1.50 0.95
CA PHE A 10 -19.16 -2.26 1.62
C PHE A 10 -18.64 -3.43 0.78
N ASP A 11 -19.55 -4.27 0.24
CA ASP A 11 -19.18 -5.44 -0.55
C ASP A 11 -18.45 -5.07 -1.84
N THR A 12 -18.86 -3.98 -2.48
CA THR A 12 -18.19 -3.49 -3.70
C THR A 12 -16.79 -2.97 -3.36
N ARG A 13 -16.62 -2.25 -2.25
CA ARG A 13 -15.30 -1.82 -1.77
C ARG A 13 -14.40 -3.02 -1.46
N ALA A 14 -14.94 -4.05 -0.80
CA ALA A 14 -14.20 -5.26 -0.46
C ALA A 14 -13.64 -6.01 -1.68
N VAL A 15 -14.32 -5.89 -2.83
CA VAL A 15 -13.90 -6.59 -4.06
C VAL A 15 -13.06 -5.69 -4.99
N ARG A 16 -13.33 -4.38 -5.02
CA ARG A 16 -12.83 -3.51 -6.09
C ARG A 16 -11.77 -2.50 -5.67
N VAL A 17 -11.77 -2.03 -4.44
CA VAL A 17 -10.79 -1.02 -4.01
C VAL A 17 -9.39 -1.61 -3.94
N GLY A 18 -8.41 -0.83 -4.34
CA GLY A 18 -7.00 -1.23 -4.32
C GLY A 18 -6.52 -1.95 -5.57
N HIS A 19 -7.42 -2.29 -6.50
CA HIS A 19 -7.05 -2.87 -7.77
C HIS A 19 -7.05 -1.82 -8.88
N THR A 20 -5.92 -1.71 -9.57
CA THR A 20 -5.80 -0.96 -10.82
C THR A 20 -5.26 -1.93 -11.87
N PRO A 21 -6.06 -2.28 -12.90
CA PRO A 21 -5.62 -3.21 -13.94
C PRO A 21 -4.31 -2.76 -14.59
N THR A 22 -3.45 -3.72 -14.88
CA THR A 22 -2.24 -3.49 -15.69
C THR A 22 -2.59 -3.40 -17.18
N ALA A 23 -1.60 -3.29 -18.04
CA ALA A 23 -1.78 -3.33 -19.49
C ALA A 23 -2.44 -4.63 -19.98
N GLU A 24 -2.41 -5.70 -19.17
CA GLU A 24 -3.07 -6.98 -19.49
C GLU A 24 -4.59 -6.94 -19.28
N GLY A 25 -5.10 -5.95 -18.56
CA GLY A 25 -6.54 -5.78 -18.32
C GLY A 25 -7.17 -6.83 -17.41
N GLU A 26 -6.39 -7.38 -16.49
CA GLU A 26 -6.83 -8.41 -15.55
C GLU A 26 -7.94 -7.90 -14.61
N GLN A 27 -8.87 -8.79 -14.27
CA GLN A 27 -10.03 -8.48 -13.44
C GLN A 27 -9.71 -8.53 -11.93
N ALA A 28 -8.76 -9.35 -11.53
CA ALA A 28 -8.32 -9.51 -10.13
C ALA A 28 -6.87 -9.06 -9.96
N GLU A 29 -6.49 -8.70 -8.73
CA GLU A 29 -5.13 -8.26 -8.44
C GLU A 29 -4.10 -9.35 -8.76
N PRO A 30 -3.09 -9.07 -9.58
CA PRO A 30 -1.98 -9.98 -9.75
C PRO A 30 -1.12 -10.05 -8.48
N ILE A 31 -0.49 -11.19 -8.26
CA ILE A 31 0.44 -11.37 -7.15
C ILE A 31 1.85 -11.05 -7.62
N PHE A 32 2.42 -9.98 -7.07
CA PHE A 32 3.79 -9.55 -7.34
C PHE A 32 4.76 -10.19 -6.35
N THR A 33 5.42 -11.26 -6.76
CA THR A 33 6.37 -12.01 -5.92
C THR A 33 7.81 -11.49 -6.00
N THR A 34 8.06 -10.49 -6.85
CA THR A 34 9.39 -9.89 -7.02
C THR A 34 9.87 -9.18 -5.76
N SER A 35 11.17 -9.21 -5.50
CA SER A 35 11.80 -8.43 -4.42
C SER A 35 12.22 -7.03 -4.87
N SER A 36 12.58 -6.85 -6.14
CA SER A 36 13.10 -5.60 -6.69
C SER A 36 12.44 -5.23 -8.00
N TYR A 37 12.63 -3.99 -8.42
CA TYR A 37 12.05 -3.43 -9.64
C TYR A 37 13.14 -2.85 -10.52
N THR A 38 12.92 -2.87 -11.83
CA THR A 38 13.86 -2.32 -12.81
C THR A 38 13.68 -0.82 -12.99
N PHE A 39 14.74 -0.16 -13.39
CA PHE A 39 14.77 1.26 -13.75
C PHE A 39 15.31 1.40 -15.16
N THR A 40 14.80 2.36 -15.90
CA THR A 40 15.24 2.62 -17.26
C THR A 40 16.59 3.34 -17.28
N THR A 41 16.82 4.20 -16.30
CA THR A 41 18.06 4.97 -16.18
C THR A 41 18.51 5.09 -14.72
N ALA A 42 19.79 5.39 -14.50
CA ALA A 42 20.31 5.68 -13.16
C ALA A 42 19.67 6.94 -12.55
N ALA A 43 19.32 7.93 -13.36
CA ALA A 43 18.63 9.13 -12.90
C ALA A 43 17.22 8.81 -12.39
N GLU A 44 16.49 7.93 -13.09
CA GLU A 44 15.19 7.45 -12.62
C GLU A 44 15.31 6.71 -11.28
N ALA A 45 16.29 5.83 -11.16
CA ALA A 45 16.56 5.14 -9.90
C ALA A 45 16.81 6.13 -8.76
N ALA A 46 17.71 7.10 -8.96
CA ALA A 46 18.02 8.13 -7.96
C ALA A 46 16.76 8.91 -7.53
N ALA A 47 15.94 9.35 -8.48
CA ALA A 47 14.72 10.09 -8.22
C ALA A 47 13.67 9.27 -7.43
N ARG A 48 13.56 7.96 -7.69
CA ARG A 48 12.69 7.09 -6.91
C ARG A 48 13.22 6.83 -5.50
N PHE A 49 14.52 6.64 -5.35
CA PHE A 49 15.13 6.43 -4.03
C PHE A 49 15.08 7.69 -3.15
N SER A 50 15.18 8.89 -3.75
CA SER A 50 15.03 10.15 -3.03
C SER A 50 13.58 10.53 -2.72
N GLY A 51 12.60 9.83 -3.31
CA GLY A 51 11.17 10.17 -3.18
C GLY A 51 10.69 11.32 -4.08
N GLU A 52 11.54 11.83 -4.96
CA GLU A 52 11.18 12.86 -5.94
C GLU A 52 10.24 12.33 -7.02
N SER A 53 10.35 11.05 -7.34
CA SER A 53 9.48 10.39 -8.33
C SER A 53 8.75 9.21 -7.67
N PRO A 54 7.44 9.04 -7.93
CA PRO A 54 6.69 7.89 -7.44
C PRO A 54 7.12 6.62 -8.15
N GLY A 55 6.99 5.48 -7.46
CA GLY A 55 7.24 4.17 -8.05
C GLY A 55 7.73 3.15 -7.05
N ASN A 56 7.81 1.91 -7.51
CA ASN A 56 8.31 0.81 -6.69
C ASN A 56 9.84 0.75 -6.78
N ILE A 57 10.48 0.45 -5.66
CA ILE A 57 11.94 0.33 -5.53
C ILE A 57 12.29 -1.09 -5.13
N TYR A 58 11.73 -1.53 -4.04
CA TYR A 58 11.97 -2.82 -3.41
C TYR A 58 10.74 -3.22 -2.60
N SER A 59 10.35 -4.50 -2.62
CA SER A 59 9.09 -4.97 -2.05
C SER A 59 8.95 -4.78 -0.55
N ARG A 60 10.05 -4.61 0.20
CA ARG A 60 10.00 -4.24 1.62
C ARG A 60 9.44 -2.83 1.84
N PHE A 61 9.65 -1.92 0.89
CA PHE A 61 9.13 -0.55 0.96
C PHE A 61 7.76 -0.43 0.30
N THR A 62 7.64 -0.95 -0.93
CA THR A 62 6.42 -0.87 -1.72
C THR A 62 6.28 -2.11 -2.59
N ASN A 63 5.07 -2.69 -2.58
CA ASN A 63 4.71 -3.81 -3.46
C ASN A 63 3.25 -3.62 -3.88
N PRO A 64 2.90 -3.79 -5.16
CA PRO A 64 1.51 -3.60 -5.63
C PRO A 64 0.50 -4.51 -4.92
N THR A 65 0.86 -5.75 -4.60
CA THR A 65 -0.01 -6.68 -3.85
C THR A 65 -0.29 -6.19 -2.44
N VAL A 66 0.75 -5.74 -1.72
CA VAL A 66 0.62 -5.18 -0.37
C VAL A 66 -0.19 -3.88 -0.42
N ARG A 67 0.08 -3.02 -1.39
CA ARG A 67 -0.65 -1.77 -1.59
C ARG A 67 -2.14 -2.01 -1.84
N ALA A 68 -2.50 -3.01 -2.65
CA ALA A 68 -3.90 -3.35 -2.90
C ALA A 68 -4.62 -3.73 -1.60
N PHE A 69 -3.98 -4.53 -0.74
CA PHE A 69 -4.49 -4.86 0.59
C PHE A 69 -4.65 -3.62 1.47
N GLU A 70 -3.61 -2.78 1.57
CA GLU A 70 -3.62 -1.58 2.42
C GLU A 70 -4.72 -0.60 2.00
N GLN A 71 -4.88 -0.34 0.70
CA GLN A 71 -5.91 0.55 0.19
C GLN A 71 -7.31 0.01 0.44
N ARG A 72 -7.50 -1.29 0.24
CA ARG A 72 -8.79 -1.94 0.46
C ARG A 72 -9.20 -1.92 1.91
N LEU A 73 -8.29 -2.29 2.81
CA LEU A 73 -8.57 -2.28 4.25
C LEU A 73 -8.84 -0.87 4.75
N ALA A 74 -8.06 0.12 4.34
CA ALA A 74 -8.32 1.52 4.68
C ALA A 74 -9.73 1.96 4.24
N ALA A 75 -10.14 1.61 3.02
CA ALA A 75 -11.48 1.94 2.52
C ALA A 75 -12.62 1.23 3.26
N LEU A 76 -12.41 0.00 3.73
CA LEU A 76 -13.40 -0.75 4.49
C LEU A 76 -13.56 -0.23 5.92
N GLU A 77 -12.46 0.17 6.54
CA GLU A 77 -12.44 0.69 7.91
C GLU A 77 -12.71 2.21 7.98
N GLY A 78 -12.88 2.88 6.84
CA GLY A 78 -13.02 4.34 6.79
C GLY A 78 -11.75 5.08 7.22
N GLY A 79 -10.60 4.43 7.14
CA GLY A 79 -9.30 4.99 7.46
C GLY A 79 -8.70 5.77 6.28
N GLU A 80 -7.86 6.74 6.58
CA GLU A 80 -7.13 7.51 5.56
C GLU A 80 -6.05 6.65 4.90
N ARG A 81 -5.36 5.83 5.68
CA ARG A 81 -4.29 4.92 5.24
C ARG A 81 -4.26 3.64 6.07
N CYS A 82 -3.69 2.61 5.52
CA CYS A 82 -3.33 1.38 6.21
C CYS A 82 -1.87 1.05 5.94
N ILE A 83 -1.19 0.49 6.92
CA ILE A 83 0.16 -0.05 6.80
C ILE A 83 0.11 -1.53 7.18
N ALA A 84 0.43 -2.38 6.22
CA ALA A 84 0.49 -3.82 6.45
C ALA A 84 1.77 -4.20 7.19
N THR A 85 1.65 -5.12 8.13
CA THR A 85 2.75 -5.69 8.89
C THR A 85 2.75 -7.21 8.78
N ALA A 86 3.86 -7.85 9.13
CA ALA A 86 4.00 -9.30 9.01
C ALA A 86 3.15 -10.10 10.02
N SER A 87 2.63 -9.46 11.07
CA SER A 87 1.78 -10.08 12.08
C SER A 87 0.97 -9.04 12.84
N GLY A 88 -0.10 -9.47 13.50
CA GLY A 88 -0.89 -8.61 14.38
C GLY A 88 -0.07 -8.04 15.55
N MET A 89 0.86 -8.82 16.10
CA MET A 89 1.75 -8.32 17.15
C MET A 89 2.71 -7.23 16.62
N ALA A 90 3.20 -7.36 15.39
CA ALA A 90 3.98 -6.30 14.74
C ALA A 90 3.15 -5.03 14.53
N ALA A 91 1.87 -5.15 14.19
CA ALA A 91 0.96 -4.02 14.08
C ALA A 91 0.80 -3.27 15.41
N ILE A 92 0.57 -4.01 16.49
CA ILE A 92 0.46 -3.46 17.85
C ILE A 92 1.75 -2.75 18.25
N LEU A 93 2.90 -3.44 18.10
CA LEU A 93 4.20 -2.88 18.46
C LEU A 93 4.51 -1.61 17.66
N THR A 94 4.30 -1.64 16.35
CA THR A 94 4.53 -0.48 15.49
C THR A 94 3.66 0.72 15.90
N THR A 95 2.40 0.47 16.21
CA THR A 95 1.48 1.50 16.68
C THR A 95 1.95 2.12 17.99
N VAL A 96 2.32 1.30 18.97
CA VAL A 96 2.84 1.78 20.26
C VAL A 96 4.11 2.61 20.05
N MET A 97 5.06 2.12 19.29
CA MET A 97 6.32 2.82 19.02
C MET A 97 6.15 4.13 18.25
N ALA A 98 5.14 4.22 17.39
CA ALA A 98 4.86 5.41 16.59
C ALA A 98 4.18 6.52 17.40
N LEU A 99 3.36 6.16 18.38
CA LEU A 99 2.51 7.11 19.11
C LEU A 99 2.99 7.41 20.54
N LEU A 100 3.77 6.52 21.13
CA LEU A 100 4.16 6.60 22.53
C LEU A 100 5.68 6.68 22.70
N LYS A 101 6.10 7.24 23.80
CA LYS A 101 7.50 7.31 24.25
C LYS A 101 7.60 6.85 25.70
N THR A 102 8.82 6.64 26.19
CA THR A 102 9.07 6.28 27.59
C THR A 102 8.45 7.30 28.54
N GLY A 103 7.64 6.82 29.47
CA GLY A 103 6.91 7.63 30.45
C GLY A 103 5.45 7.89 30.09
N ASP A 104 5.00 7.57 28.88
CA ASP A 104 3.59 7.65 28.52
C ASP A 104 2.80 6.44 29.08
N HIS A 105 1.54 6.67 29.39
CA HIS A 105 0.61 5.63 29.83
C HIS A 105 -0.81 5.88 29.32
#